data_a4ecda2b04c1e68d0e20cede1501f4c4
#
_entry.id   a4ecda2b04c1e68d0e20cede1501f4c4
#
_cell.length_a   1.000
_cell.length_b   1.000
_cell.length_c   1.000
_cell.angle_alpha   90.00
_cell.angle_beta   90.00
_cell.angle_gamma   90.00
#
_symmetry.space_group_name_H-M   'P 1'
#
loop_
_entity.id
_entity.type
_entity.pdbx_description
1 polymer ?
#
loop_
_entity_poly.entity_id
_entity_poly.type
_entity_poly.pdbx_seq_one_letter_code
_entity_poly.pdbx_strand_id
1 'polypeptide(L)'
;MIELKNITFNYSSQVNGGLHNINLTIQNGECILLCGCSGCGKTTITRLINGLIPRFYSGDLEGDVLVDHKSVNDFPMYELAEHIGSVFQNPRTQFFNVDSDSEIAFGLENEAKPLKELRERVNTTIEELGIRNLRNRSLHELSGGEKQKIAFASVYAMNPDIYLLDEPSSNLD
;
A
#
# COMPACT_ATOMS: atom_id res chain seq x y z
N MET A 1 -0.34 11.23 11.10
CA MET A 1 0.85 12.02 10.68
C MET A 1 2.00 11.07 10.38
N ILE A 2 2.80 11.34 9.32
CA ILE A 2 4.00 10.55 8.97
C ILE A 2 5.22 11.45 9.07
N GLU A 3 6.31 10.95 9.66
CA GLU A 3 7.58 11.68 9.75
C GLU A 3 8.73 10.75 9.35
N LEU A 4 9.55 11.19 8.39
CA LEU A 4 10.85 10.60 8.09
C LEU A 4 11.93 11.53 8.66
N LYS A 5 12.78 11.04 9.55
CA LYS A 5 13.80 11.83 10.25
C LYS A 5 15.21 11.35 9.90
N ASN A 6 15.94 12.16 9.15
CA ASN A 6 17.34 11.91 8.75
C ASN A 6 17.54 10.53 8.10
N ILE A 7 16.58 10.10 7.27
CA ILE A 7 16.62 8.79 6.65
C ILE A 7 17.75 8.69 5.64
N THR A 8 18.67 7.79 5.91
CA THR A 8 19.65 7.28 4.95
C THR A 8 19.43 5.78 4.84
N PHE A 9 19.27 5.26 3.61
CA PHE A 9 19.08 3.84 3.39
C PHE A 9 19.80 3.37 2.15
N ASN A 10 20.61 2.30 2.29
CA ASN A 10 21.33 1.67 1.19
C ASN A 10 20.96 0.18 1.13
N TYR A 11 20.48 -0.30 -0.03
CA TYR A 11 20.17 -1.72 -0.22
C TYR A 11 21.47 -2.55 -0.20
N SER A 12 21.48 -3.69 0.53
CA SER A 12 22.65 -4.60 0.56
C SER A 12 23.00 -5.17 -0.81
N SER A 13 22.05 -5.21 -1.74
CA SER A 13 22.21 -5.76 -3.09
C SER A 13 22.71 -4.75 -4.14
N GLN A 14 22.83 -3.47 -3.79
CA GLN A 14 23.19 -2.39 -4.72
C GLN A 14 24.43 -1.65 -4.25
N VAL A 15 25.41 -1.51 -5.14
CA VAL A 15 26.67 -0.79 -4.84
C VAL A 15 26.47 0.73 -4.88
N ASN A 16 25.52 1.21 -5.70
CA ASN A 16 25.22 2.63 -5.86
C ASN A 16 23.69 2.80 -5.95
N GLY A 17 23.11 3.44 -5.00
CA GLY A 17 21.70 3.78 -4.97
C GLY A 17 21.12 3.63 -3.58
N GLY A 18 20.38 4.64 -3.16
CA GLY A 18 19.78 4.68 -1.83
C GLY A 18 19.14 6.03 -1.58
N LEU A 19 18.69 6.23 -0.36
CA LEU A 19 18.21 7.52 0.14
C LEU A 19 19.30 8.13 1.03
N HIS A 20 19.49 9.43 0.92
CA HIS A 20 20.46 10.14 1.74
C HIS A 20 19.84 11.33 2.44
N ASN A 21 19.84 11.31 3.77
CA ASN A 21 19.38 12.38 4.65
C ASN A 21 17.99 12.92 4.27
N ILE A 22 17.03 12.03 4.04
CA ILE A 22 15.66 12.41 3.72
C ILE A 22 14.95 12.85 5.00
N ASN A 23 14.37 14.05 4.95
CA ASN A 23 13.51 14.59 5.97
C ASN A 23 12.18 14.97 5.33
N LEU A 24 11.08 14.38 5.81
CA LEU A 24 9.73 14.61 5.27
C LEU A 24 8.72 14.51 6.42
N THR A 25 7.82 15.47 6.48
CA THR A 25 6.67 15.41 7.40
C THR A 25 5.40 15.54 6.58
N ILE A 26 4.45 14.62 6.78
CA ILE A 26 3.13 14.63 6.15
C ILE A 26 2.10 14.73 7.25
N GLN A 27 1.31 15.81 7.24
CA GLN A 27 0.27 16.04 8.23
C GLN A 27 -0.99 15.23 7.92
N ASN A 28 -1.86 15.07 8.92
CA ASN A 28 -3.14 14.42 8.72
C ASN A 28 -3.99 15.22 7.72
N GLY A 29 -4.61 14.53 6.77
CA GLY A 29 -5.42 15.11 5.70
C GLY A 29 -4.63 15.67 4.51
N GLU A 30 -3.31 15.58 4.51
CA GLU A 30 -2.50 15.97 3.35
C GLU A 30 -2.46 14.88 2.28
N CYS A 31 -2.44 15.31 1.02
CA CYS A 31 -2.16 14.47 -0.14
C CYS A 31 -0.83 14.89 -0.76
N ILE A 32 0.16 14.00 -0.72
CA ILE A 32 1.52 14.27 -1.19
C ILE A 32 1.80 13.49 -2.47
N LEU A 33 2.28 14.18 -3.50
CA LEU A 33 2.76 13.58 -4.74
C LEU A 33 4.29 13.52 -4.76
N LEU A 34 4.85 12.32 -4.73
CA LEU A 34 6.28 12.08 -4.91
C LEU A 34 6.61 11.97 -6.41
N CYS A 35 7.27 12.98 -6.95
CA CYS A 35 7.70 13.03 -8.35
C CYS A 35 9.21 12.83 -8.49
N GLY A 36 9.62 12.23 -9.60
CA GLY A 36 11.03 12.06 -9.94
C GLY A 36 11.25 10.96 -10.97
N CYS A 37 12.47 10.88 -11.51
CA CYS A 37 12.85 9.86 -12.48
C CYS A 37 12.70 8.45 -11.93
N SER A 38 12.64 7.44 -12.82
CA SER A 38 12.70 6.04 -12.39
C SER A 38 14.00 5.78 -11.62
N GLY A 39 13.91 5.03 -10.53
CA GLY A 39 15.05 4.71 -9.67
C GLY A 39 15.48 5.81 -8.68
N CYS A 40 14.81 6.96 -8.62
CA CYS A 40 15.16 8.05 -7.67
C CYS A 40 14.73 7.81 -6.21
N GLY A 41 14.19 6.63 -5.86
CA GLY A 41 13.87 6.26 -4.49
C GLY A 41 12.42 6.39 -4.06
N LYS A 42 11.46 6.72 -4.95
CA LYS A 42 10.01 6.83 -4.61
C LYS A 42 9.49 5.58 -3.93
N THR A 43 9.65 4.43 -4.55
CA THR A 43 9.26 3.12 -3.99
C THR A 43 10.02 2.78 -2.70
N THR A 44 11.25 3.27 -2.53
CA THR A 44 11.99 3.07 -1.27
C THR A 44 11.34 3.84 -0.12
N ILE A 45 10.87 5.07 -0.38
CA ILE A 45 10.14 5.87 0.61
C ILE A 45 8.83 5.16 1.00
N THR A 46 8.06 4.66 0.04
CA THR A 46 6.81 3.93 0.35
C THR A 46 7.08 2.66 1.15
N ARG A 47 8.17 1.91 0.83
CA ARG A 47 8.59 0.71 1.58
C ARG A 47 9.07 1.00 3.00
N LEU A 48 9.62 2.15 3.25
CA LEU A 48 9.97 2.60 4.60
C LEU A 48 8.72 2.89 5.42
N ILE A 49 7.76 3.62 4.83
CA ILE A 49 6.52 4.01 5.52
C ILE A 49 5.66 2.78 5.86
N ASN A 50 5.51 1.83 4.94
CA ASN A 50 4.71 0.61 5.18
C ASN A 50 5.47 -0.51 5.91
N GLY A 51 6.70 -0.25 6.35
CA GLY A 51 7.50 -1.18 7.16
C GLY A 51 8.06 -2.38 6.41
N LEU A 52 8.03 -2.40 5.07
CA LEU A 52 8.69 -3.45 4.29
C LEU A 52 10.21 -3.34 4.36
N ILE A 53 10.76 -2.15 4.59
CA ILE A 53 12.14 -1.91 4.96
C ILE A 53 12.17 -1.67 6.48
N PRO A 54 13.04 -2.35 7.22
CA PRO A 54 14.08 -3.31 6.79
C PRO A 54 13.61 -4.78 6.80
N ARG A 55 12.34 -5.08 7.10
CA ARG A 55 11.86 -6.45 7.38
C ARG A 55 11.98 -7.41 6.20
N PHE A 56 11.70 -6.95 4.98
CA PHE A 56 11.71 -7.76 3.75
C PHE A 56 12.80 -7.32 2.75
N TYR A 57 13.30 -6.10 2.90
CA TYR A 57 14.35 -5.56 2.05
C TYR A 57 15.55 -5.20 2.92
N SER A 58 16.59 -6.02 2.81
CA SER A 58 17.82 -5.86 3.59
C SER A 58 18.63 -4.65 3.12
N GLY A 59 19.20 -3.92 4.07
CA GLY A 59 20.07 -2.77 3.84
C GLY A 59 20.46 -2.08 5.13
N ASP A 60 21.32 -1.07 5.00
CA ASP A 60 21.74 -0.23 6.10
C ASP A 60 20.79 0.95 6.21
N LEU A 61 20.04 1.02 7.31
CA LEU A 61 19.06 2.07 7.60
C LEU A 61 19.55 2.92 8.76
N GLU A 62 19.67 4.22 8.53
CA GLU A 62 19.86 5.24 9.55
C GLU A 62 18.64 6.17 9.59
N GLY A 63 18.40 6.77 10.75
CA GLY A 63 17.22 7.62 10.99
C GLY A 63 16.00 6.82 11.43
N ASP A 64 14.85 7.48 11.50
CA ASP A 64 13.61 6.87 11.98
C ASP A 64 12.40 7.28 11.15
N VAL A 65 11.46 6.34 10.98
CA VAL A 65 10.16 6.56 10.33
C VAL A 65 9.08 6.41 11.39
N LEU A 66 8.30 7.46 11.57
CA LEU A 66 7.25 7.51 12.56
C LEU A 66 5.87 7.62 11.90
N VAL A 67 4.92 6.89 12.44
CA VAL A 67 3.48 7.01 12.14
C VAL A 67 2.79 7.37 13.45
N ASP A 68 2.14 8.52 13.50
CA ASP A 68 1.52 9.07 14.69
C ASP A 68 2.43 9.03 15.94
N HIS A 69 3.69 9.48 15.74
CA HIS A 69 4.75 9.56 16.76
C HIS A 69 5.31 8.21 17.24
N LYS A 70 4.87 7.08 16.72
CA LYS A 70 5.38 5.75 17.03
C LYS A 70 6.26 5.25 15.89
N SER A 71 7.43 4.68 16.20
CA SER A 71 8.31 4.13 15.15
C SER A 71 7.64 3.00 14.40
N VAL A 72 7.76 3.01 13.07
CA VAL A 72 7.25 1.93 12.19
C VAL A 72 7.83 0.58 12.61
N ASN A 73 9.05 0.55 13.13
CA ASN A 73 9.70 -0.68 13.59
C ASN A 73 9.07 -1.27 14.86
N ASP A 74 8.36 -0.46 15.65
CA ASP A 74 7.72 -0.89 16.90
C ASP A 74 6.31 -1.47 16.68
N PHE A 75 5.76 -1.36 15.47
CA PHE A 75 4.49 -2.00 15.12
C PHE A 75 4.69 -3.46 14.71
N PRO A 76 3.87 -4.39 15.18
CA PRO A 76 3.67 -5.65 14.48
C PRO A 76 3.18 -5.38 13.04
N MET A 77 3.56 -6.24 12.08
CA MET A 77 3.20 -6.01 10.65
C MET A 77 1.69 -5.96 10.42
N TYR A 78 0.92 -6.79 11.12
CA TYR A 78 -0.54 -6.82 10.99
C TYR A 78 -1.19 -5.52 11.48
N GLU A 79 -0.70 -4.96 12.61
CA GLU A 79 -1.18 -3.69 13.15
C GLU A 79 -0.85 -2.53 12.19
N LEU A 80 0.37 -2.51 11.63
CA LEU A 80 0.77 -1.50 10.66
C LEU A 80 -0.08 -1.57 9.38
N ALA A 81 -0.46 -2.78 8.94
CA ALA A 81 -1.28 -3.00 7.75
C ALA A 81 -2.74 -2.52 7.93
N GLU A 82 -3.26 -2.48 9.16
CA GLU A 82 -4.57 -1.89 9.46
C GLU A 82 -4.56 -0.36 9.29
N HIS A 83 -3.43 0.29 9.63
CA HIS A 83 -3.28 1.75 9.51
C HIS A 83 -2.86 2.20 8.12
N ILE A 84 -2.06 1.40 7.40
CA ILE A 84 -1.43 1.78 6.14
C ILE A 84 -1.82 0.84 5.02
N GLY A 85 -2.72 1.29 4.17
CA GLY A 85 -3.11 0.58 2.96
C GLY A 85 -2.14 0.90 1.81
N SER A 86 -1.54 -0.14 1.23
CA SER A 86 -0.58 0.00 0.12
C SER A 86 -1.11 -0.58 -1.17
N VAL A 87 -1.04 0.19 -2.26
CA VAL A 87 -1.30 -0.27 -3.62
C VAL A 87 0.02 -0.26 -4.39
N PHE A 88 0.47 -1.43 -4.81
CA PHE A 88 1.75 -1.59 -5.49
C PHE A 88 1.65 -1.30 -6.99
N GLN A 89 2.77 -0.94 -7.60
CA GLN A 89 2.89 -0.65 -9.03
C GLN A 89 2.36 -1.78 -9.91
N ASN A 90 2.62 -3.04 -9.54
CA ASN A 90 2.10 -4.21 -10.26
C ASN A 90 0.97 -4.87 -9.45
N PRO A 91 -0.31 -4.68 -9.83
CA PRO A 91 -1.43 -5.25 -9.09
C PRO A 91 -1.43 -6.78 -9.02
N ARG A 92 -0.81 -7.45 -9.99
CA ARG A 92 -0.73 -8.93 -10.01
C ARG A 92 0.07 -9.50 -8.85
N THR A 93 1.03 -8.76 -8.33
CA THR A 93 1.85 -9.21 -7.19
C THR A 93 1.14 -9.02 -5.84
N GLN A 94 -0.01 -8.34 -5.84
CA GLN A 94 -0.81 -8.06 -4.66
C GLN A 94 -1.94 -9.07 -4.45
N PHE A 95 -2.41 -9.73 -5.52
CA PHE A 95 -3.58 -10.61 -5.47
C PHE A 95 -3.28 -11.97 -4.82
N PHE A 96 -4.18 -12.38 -3.94
CA PHE A 96 -4.19 -13.67 -3.26
C PHE A 96 -5.34 -14.57 -3.73
N ASN A 97 -6.43 -13.99 -4.22
CA ASN A 97 -7.63 -14.71 -4.63
C ASN A 97 -7.71 -14.86 -6.15
N VAL A 98 -8.71 -15.62 -6.62
CA VAL A 98 -8.94 -15.87 -8.04
C VAL A 98 -10.04 -15.00 -8.62
N ASP A 99 -10.92 -14.46 -7.81
CA ASP A 99 -12.04 -13.60 -8.20
C ASP A 99 -12.03 -12.25 -7.47
N SER A 100 -12.73 -11.29 -8.06
CA SER A 100 -12.75 -9.89 -7.62
C SER A 100 -13.41 -9.68 -6.25
N ASP A 101 -14.53 -10.32 -5.97
CA ASP A 101 -15.27 -10.11 -4.73
C ASP A 101 -14.49 -10.69 -3.53
N SER A 102 -13.88 -11.88 -3.70
CA SER A 102 -13.00 -12.49 -2.69
C SER A 102 -11.74 -11.67 -2.46
N GLU A 103 -11.17 -11.06 -3.51
CA GLU A 103 -9.99 -10.21 -3.36
C GLU A 103 -10.31 -8.92 -2.57
N ILE A 104 -11.47 -8.30 -2.83
CA ILE A 104 -11.91 -7.12 -2.07
C ILE A 104 -12.18 -7.48 -0.60
N ALA A 105 -12.68 -8.71 -0.33
CA ALA A 105 -12.97 -9.19 1.01
C ALA A 105 -11.72 -9.57 1.82
N PHE A 106 -10.62 -9.90 1.16
CA PHE A 106 -9.45 -10.56 1.75
C PHE A 106 -8.86 -9.84 2.97
N GLY A 107 -8.69 -8.52 2.90
CA GLY A 107 -8.18 -7.73 4.03
C GLY A 107 -9.11 -7.78 5.23
N LEU A 108 -10.42 -7.67 5.00
CA LEU A 108 -11.45 -7.72 6.05
C LEU A 108 -11.55 -9.11 6.70
N GLU A 109 -11.31 -10.18 5.94
CA GLU A 109 -11.24 -11.55 6.46
C GLU A 109 -10.04 -11.72 7.39
N ASN A 110 -8.88 -11.15 7.03
CA ASN A 110 -7.69 -11.16 7.88
C ASN A 110 -7.88 -10.38 9.19
N GLU A 111 -8.72 -9.34 9.19
CA GLU A 111 -9.13 -8.62 10.40
C GLU A 111 -10.19 -9.38 11.22
N ALA A 112 -10.61 -10.56 10.79
CA ALA A 112 -11.66 -11.37 11.41
C ALA A 112 -13.00 -10.62 11.58
N LYS A 113 -13.36 -9.74 10.62
CA LYS A 113 -14.63 -9.02 10.63
C LYS A 113 -15.82 -9.97 10.56
N PRO A 114 -16.92 -9.69 11.26
CA PRO A 114 -18.15 -10.49 11.16
C PRO A 114 -18.65 -10.55 9.70
N LEU A 115 -19.14 -11.71 9.26
CA LEU A 115 -19.56 -11.93 7.86
C LEU A 115 -20.58 -10.90 7.35
N LYS A 116 -21.45 -10.40 8.22
CA LYS A 116 -22.42 -9.36 7.86
C LYS A 116 -21.71 -8.05 7.52
N GLU A 117 -20.81 -7.60 8.36
CA GLU A 117 -20.03 -6.37 8.18
C GLU A 117 -19.14 -6.47 6.94
N LEU A 118 -18.48 -7.61 6.75
CA LEU A 118 -17.66 -7.89 5.57
C LEU A 118 -18.49 -7.73 4.27
N ARG A 119 -19.65 -8.37 4.19
CA ARG A 119 -20.51 -8.27 3.02
C ARG A 119 -21.01 -6.84 2.76
N GLU A 120 -21.40 -6.14 3.82
CA GLU A 120 -21.83 -4.74 3.72
C GLU A 120 -20.68 -3.88 3.20
N ARG A 121 -19.47 -4.05 3.73
CA ARG A 121 -18.30 -3.26 3.33
C ARG A 121 -17.86 -3.54 1.89
N VAL A 122 -17.83 -4.81 1.46
CA VAL A 122 -17.55 -5.18 0.06
C VAL A 122 -18.58 -4.54 -0.89
N ASN A 123 -19.88 -4.65 -0.57
CA ASN A 123 -20.92 -4.04 -1.39
C ASN A 123 -20.77 -2.51 -1.47
N THR A 124 -20.56 -1.85 -0.33
CA THR A 124 -20.34 -0.39 -0.28
C THR A 124 -19.15 0.02 -1.11
N THR A 125 -18.02 -0.68 -0.99
CA THR A 125 -16.81 -0.43 -1.79
C THR A 125 -17.09 -0.52 -3.29
N ILE A 126 -17.79 -1.56 -3.73
CA ILE A 126 -18.16 -1.77 -5.15
C ILE A 126 -19.02 -0.62 -5.68
N GLU A 127 -19.97 -0.15 -4.86
CA GLU A 127 -20.86 0.96 -5.21
C GLU A 127 -20.11 2.28 -5.28
N GLU A 128 -19.33 2.61 -4.24
CA GLU A 128 -18.60 3.88 -4.13
C GLU A 128 -17.55 4.03 -5.23
N LEU A 129 -16.89 2.94 -5.61
CA LEU A 129 -15.88 2.95 -6.67
C LEU A 129 -16.47 2.73 -8.07
N GLY A 130 -17.77 2.48 -8.20
CA GLY A 130 -18.45 2.31 -9.49
C GLY A 130 -17.97 1.08 -10.28
N ILE A 131 -17.59 -0.01 -9.58
CA ILE A 131 -16.99 -1.21 -10.19
C ILE A 131 -17.94 -2.41 -10.22
N ARG A 132 -19.25 -2.20 -10.25
CA ARG A 132 -20.27 -3.28 -10.32
C ARG A 132 -20.04 -4.25 -11.48
N ASN A 133 -19.54 -3.77 -12.61
CA ASN A 133 -19.26 -4.57 -13.80
C ASN A 133 -18.08 -5.53 -13.61
N LEU A 134 -17.32 -5.40 -12.52
CA LEU A 134 -16.19 -6.27 -12.20
C LEU A 134 -16.53 -7.35 -11.18
N ARG A 135 -17.78 -7.38 -10.66
CA ARG A 135 -18.20 -8.36 -9.65
C ARG A 135 -18.11 -9.80 -10.14
N ASN A 136 -17.67 -10.69 -9.24
CA ASN A 136 -17.58 -12.13 -9.47
C ASN A 136 -16.81 -12.50 -10.75
N ARG A 137 -15.91 -11.64 -11.21
CA ARG A 137 -15.06 -11.91 -12.38
C ARG A 137 -13.73 -12.52 -11.96
N SER A 138 -13.24 -13.44 -12.77
CA SER A 138 -11.89 -13.98 -12.62
C SER A 138 -10.85 -12.86 -12.79
N LEU A 139 -9.93 -12.73 -11.82
CA LEU A 139 -8.84 -11.76 -11.89
C LEU A 139 -7.91 -11.98 -13.06
N HIS A 140 -7.85 -13.21 -13.58
CA HIS A 140 -7.04 -13.53 -14.78
C HIS A 140 -7.59 -12.88 -16.04
N GLU A 141 -8.91 -12.72 -16.14
CA GLU A 141 -9.61 -12.19 -17.30
C GLU A 141 -9.68 -10.65 -17.33
N LEU A 142 -9.29 -9.99 -16.23
CA LEU A 142 -9.32 -8.54 -16.12
C LEU A 142 -8.18 -7.90 -16.91
N SER A 143 -8.46 -6.76 -17.56
CA SER A 143 -7.44 -5.86 -18.11
C SER A 143 -6.51 -5.30 -17.05
N GLY A 144 -5.40 -4.67 -17.46
CA GLY A 144 -4.47 -4.03 -16.53
C GLY A 144 -5.15 -2.98 -15.64
N GLY A 145 -5.94 -2.11 -16.26
CA GLY A 145 -6.69 -1.06 -15.55
C GLY A 145 -7.78 -1.63 -14.62
N GLU A 146 -8.49 -2.69 -15.03
CA GLU A 146 -9.47 -3.35 -14.16
C GLU A 146 -8.79 -4.01 -12.95
N LYS A 147 -7.63 -4.65 -13.14
CA LYS A 147 -6.81 -5.19 -12.04
C LYS A 147 -6.39 -4.10 -11.07
N GLN A 148 -5.97 -2.94 -11.57
CA GLN A 148 -5.59 -1.80 -10.73
C GLN A 148 -6.78 -1.31 -9.89
N LYS A 149 -7.99 -1.26 -10.47
CA LYS A 149 -9.20 -0.91 -9.73
C LYS A 149 -9.52 -1.91 -8.63
N ILE A 150 -9.38 -3.21 -8.87
CA ILE A 150 -9.60 -4.24 -7.84
C ILE A 150 -8.52 -4.15 -6.75
N ALA A 151 -7.24 -3.97 -7.10
CA ALA A 151 -6.16 -3.79 -6.12
C ALA A 151 -6.39 -2.55 -5.23
N PHE A 152 -6.89 -1.46 -5.80
CA PHE A 152 -7.29 -0.30 -5.01
C PHE A 152 -8.52 -0.60 -4.15
N ALA A 153 -9.53 -1.28 -4.70
CA ALA A 153 -10.76 -1.63 -3.98
C ALA A 153 -10.50 -2.54 -2.77
N SER A 154 -9.57 -3.49 -2.87
CA SER A 154 -9.22 -4.37 -1.74
C SER A 154 -8.60 -3.57 -0.58
N VAL A 155 -7.75 -2.60 -0.88
CA VAL A 155 -7.18 -1.70 0.12
C VAL A 155 -8.24 -0.73 0.66
N TYR A 156 -9.06 -0.16 -0.22
CA TYR A 156 -10.13 0.77 0.17
C TYR A 156 -11.18 0.13 1.10
N ALA A 157 -11.48 -1.15 0.89
CA ALA A 157 -12.42 -1.89 1.73
C ALA A 157 -11.97 -1.96 3.20
N MET A 158 -10.68 -2.03 3.47
CA MET A 158 -10.10 -2.04 4.82
C MET A 158 -10.24 -0.70 5.54
N ASN A 159 -10.45 0.40 4.78
CA ASN A 159 -10.57 1.77 5.29
C ASN A 159 -9.38 2.23 6.15
N PRO A 160 -8.13 2.11 5.64
CA PRO A 160 -6.95 2.51 6.38
C PRO A 160 -6.87 4.03 6.58
N ASP A 161 -6.12 4.46 7.59
CA ASP A 161 -5.88 5.89 7.88
C ASP A 161 -4.97 6.55 6.83
N ILE A 162 -4.09 5.77 6.22
CA ILE A 162 -3.06 6.21 5.26
C ILE A 162 -3.13 5.35 4.00
N TYR A 163 -3.15 6.00 2.84
CA TYR A 163 -3.06 5.34 1.53
C TYR A 163 -1.68 5.61 0.92
N LEU A 164 -0.95 4.55 0.62
CA LEU A 164 0.30 4.61 -0.16
C LEU A 164 0.05 4.05 -1.55
N LEU A 165 0.19 4.88 -2.57
CA LEU A 165 -0.04 4.50 -3.96
C LEU A 165 1.29 4.59 -4.73
N ASP A 166 1.85 3.45 -5.12
CA ASP A 166 3.10 3.39 -5.89
C ASP A 166 2.79 3.23 -7.38
N GLU A 167 2.92 4.32 -8.14
CA GLU A 167 2.63 4.43 -9.57
C GLU A 167 1.26 3.84 -9.97
N PRO A 168 0.14 4.25 -9.32
CA PRO A 168 -1.16 3.59 -9.46
C PRO A 168 -1.78 3.70 -10.86
N SER A 169 -1.24 4.56 -11.72
CA SER A 169 -1.71 4.76 -13.09
C SER A 169 -0.81 4.08 -14.15
N SER A 170 0.26 3.41 -13.76
CA SER A 170 1.24 2.84 -14.71
C SER A 170 0.66 1.75 -15.63
N ASN A 171 -0.47 1.14 -15.25
CA ASN A 171 -1.16 0.10 -16.01
C ASN A 171 -2.53 0.56 -16.56
N LEU A 172 -2.82 1.85 -16.49
CA LEU A 172 -4.00 2.47 -17.09
C LEU A 172 -3.65 2.92 -18.51
N ASP A 173 -4.41 2.45 -19.50
CA ASP A 173 -4.30 2.88 -20.89
C ASP A 173 -4.87 4.30 -21.11
#